data_ffd34070e51ceb17e9448228810fd93d
#
_entry.id   ffd34070e51ceb17e9448228810fd93d
#
_cell.length_a   1.000
_cell.length_b   1.000
_cell.length_c   1.000
_cell.angle_alpha   90.00
_cell.angle_beta   90.00
_cell.angle_gamma   90.00
#
_symmetry.space_group_name_H-M   'P 1'
#
loop_
_entity.id
_entity.type
_entity.pdbx_description
1 polymer ?
#
loop_
_entity_poly.entity_id
_entity_poly.type
_entity_poly.pdbx_seq_one_letter_code
_entity_poly.pdbx_strand_id
1 'polypeptide(L)'
;MEVIEVKSNQDISEFINLPVRLYRGEDNWIRPLNKDIKGVFDPLKNKTFKYGECIRWIAKKNGEPVGRIAAFINSKTANKDNDQPTGGVGFFESVDDQEVANLLFDTCKTWLQDKGMEAMDGPINFGDRDKWWGLLIDGFNIQPNYQCNYNFPYYQNLLENYGFQLYFKQFTFIRNTFDPFDPRIMKKSEVLNEDPDYSFEHMKLKNLKKYANDFRLVYNKAWANHDGVAEMTEEQADSIMKQMKPIIDEKIIWFAYYKGDPVAFYINLPEVNQIFKHVNGKLDLIGKLKFVWHKWRKTNKKMLGLVFGVAPEHQGKGLDGALVMATAQMVQKDYRRYPILEMNWIGDFNRKMIIVVKQVGGEIGKTHHTYRYLFDRAKPFERMPIK
;
A
#
# COMPACT_ATOMS: atom_id res chain seq x y z
N MET A 1 -13.96 -15.12 28.13
CA MET A 1 -12.99 -14.73 27.09
C MET A 1 -11.66 -14.36 27.71
N GLU A 2 -10.55 -14.65 27.06
CA GLU A 2 -9.20 -14.30 27.53
C GLU A 2 -8.41 -13.67 26.39
N VAL A 3 -7.44 -12.82 26.73
CA VAL A 3 -6.49 -12.23 25.76
C VAL A 3 -5.11 -12.73 26.09
N ILE A 4 -4.44 -13.27 25.09
CA ILE A 4 -3.10 -13.86 25.20
C ILE A 4 -2.13 -13.03 24.37
N GLU A 5 -1.03 -12.59 24.99
CA GLU A 5 0.08 -11.97 24.27
C GLU A 5 0.81 -13.02 23.41
N VAL A 6 1.10 -12.68 22.16
CA VAL A 6 1.77 -13.58 21.22
C VAL A 6 3.28 -13.62 21.50
N LYS A 7 3.75 -14.69 22.12
CA LYS A 7 5.16 -14.89 22.51
C LYS A 7 5.77 -16.16 21.90
N SER A 8 5.05 -17.27 21.98
CA SER A 8 5.53 -18.56 21.52
C SER A 8 5.38 -18.75 20.00
N ASN A 9 6.09 -19.73 19.44
CA ASN A 9 5.91 -20.14 18.05
C ASN A 9 4.49 -20.62 17.77
N GLN A 10 3.82 -21.22 18.76
CA GLN A 10 2.43 -21.63 18.67
C GLN A 10 1.53 -20.41 18.54
N ASP A 11 1.69 -19.41 19.42
CA ASP A 11 0.89 -18.17 19.37
C ASP A 11 1.10 -17.44 18.03
N ILE A 12 2.35 -17.36 17.53
CA ILE A 12 2.66 -16.79 16.21
C ILE A 12 1.90 -17.55 15.11
N SER A 13 1.85 -18.88 15.20
CA SER A 13 1.12 -19.69 14.22
C SER A 13 -0.39 -19.45 14.30
N GLU A 14 -0.96 -19.39 15.50
CA GLU A 14 -2.37 -19.07 15.71
C GLU A 14 -2.72 -17.67 15.20
N PHE A 15 -1.89 -16.67 15.51
CA PHE A 15 -2.05 -15.29 15.02
C PHE A 15 -2.09 -15.22 13.49
N ILE A 16 -1.19 -15.95 12.81
CA ILE A 16 -1.12 -15.96 11.33
C ILE A 16 -2.26 -16.74 10.70
N ASN A 17 -2.71 -17.82 11.36
CA ASN A 17 -3.70 -18.73 10.78
C ASN A 17 -5.14 -18.34 11.11
N LEU A 18 -5.39 -17.45 12.07
CA LEU A 18 -6.76 -17.00 12.40
C LEU A 18 -7.50 -16.46 11.14
N PRO A 19 -6.93 -15.56 10.31
CA PRO A 19 -7.62 -15.11 9.11
C PRO A 19 -7.92 -16.23 8.12
N VAL A 20 -7.05 -17.23 8.02
CA VAL A 20 -7.28 -18.39 7.12
C VAL A 20 -8.56 -19.14 7.48
N ARG A 21 -8.89 -19.14 8.77
CA ARG A 21 -10.13 -19.75 9.28
C ARG A 21 -11.34 -18.83 9.09
N LEU A 22 -11.18 -17.53 9.40
CA LEU A 22 -12.26 -16.54 9.29
C LEU A 22 -12.72 -16.36 7.84
N TYR A 23 -11.78 -16.26 6.91
CA TYR A 23 -12.07 -16.04 5.48
C TYR A 23 -12.27 -17.34 4.68
N ARG A 24 -12.57 -18.45 5.36
CA ARG A 24 -12.85 -19.71 4.64
C ARG A 24 -14.11 -19.57 3.79
N GLY A 25 -13.97 -19.76 2.48
CA GLY A 25 -15.06 -19.59 1.52
C GLY A 25 -15.22 -18.17 0.98
N GLU A 26 -14.36 -17.23 1.40
CA GLU A 26 -14.34 -15.89 0.82
C GLU A 26 -13.42 -15.84 -0.40
N ASP A 27 -14.01 -15.80 -1.59
CA ASP A 27 -13.29 -15.90 -2.88
C ASP A 27 -12.41 -14.68 -3.17
N ASN A 28 -12.74 -13.54 -2.61
CA ASN A 28 -11.99 -12.31 -2.83
C ASN A 28 -10.80 -12.16 -1.87
N TRP A 29 -10.81 -12.86 -0.74
CA TRP A 29 -9.68 -12.81 0.17
C TRP A 29 -8.47 -13.56 -0.37
N ILE A 30 -7.31 -12.94 -0.35
CA ILE A 30 -6.04 -13.57 -0.71
C ILE A 30 -5.16 -13.65 0.53
N ARG A 31 -4.80 -14.88 0.91
CA ARG A 31 -3.93 -15.12 2.06
C ARG A 31 -2.59 -14.40 1.88
N PRO A 32 -2.23 -13.45 2.76
CA PRO A 32 -0.91 -12.82 2.75
C PRO A 32 0.21 -13.85 2.93
N LEU A 33 1.39 -13.53 2.42
CA LEU A 33 2.55 -14.38 2.65
C LEU A 33 2.92 -14.37 4.15
N ASN A 34 3.03 -15.54 4.74
CA ASN A 34 3.39 -15.70 6.16
C ASN A 34 4.71 -14.98 6.51
N LYS A 35 5.67 -15.00 5.56
CA LYS A 35 6.96 -14.32 5.75
C LYS A 35 6.83 -12.80 5.90
N ASP A 36 5.85 -12.21 5.19
CA ASP A 36 5.66 -10.76 5.18
C ASP A 36 5.02 -10.32 6.51
N ILE A 37 3.98 -11.05 6.97
CA ILE A 37 3.39 -10.81 8.29
C ILE A 37 4.45 -10.99 9.40
N LYS A 38 5.23 -12.09 9.36
CA LYS A 38 6.32 -12.31 10.32
C LYS A 38 7.35 -11.17 10.27
N GLY A 39 7.65 -10.67 9.08
CA GLY A 39 8.62 -9.59 8.87
C GLY A 39 8.25 -8.28 9.55
N VAL A 40 6.95 -7.95 9.64
CA VAL A 40 6.49 -6.74 10.35
C VAL A 40 6.87 -6.79 11.83
N PHE A 41 6.81 -7.98 12.44
CA PHE A 41 7.05 -8.21 13.87
C PHE A 41 8.47 -8.74 14.18
N ASP A 42 9.37 -8.69 13.21
CA ASP A 42 10.75 -9.15 13.36
C ASP A 42 11.68 -7.92 13.49
N PRO A 43 12.27 -7.67 14.67
CA PRO A 43 13.17 -6.51 14.88
C PRO A 43 14.39 -6.49 13.96
N LEU A 44 14.81 -7.65 13.44
CA LEU A 44 15.94 -7.73 12.51
C LEU A 44 15.55 -7.30 11.08
N LYS A 45 14.25 -7.36 10.72
CA LYS A 45 13.75 -7.05 9.37
C LYS A 45 13.04 -5.72 9.30
N ASN A 46 12.24 -5.40 10.32
CA ASN A 46 11.49 -4.15 10.35
C ASN A 46 12.31 -3.03 10.99
N LYS A 47 12.77 -2.11 10.16
CA LYS A 47 13.58 -0.96 10.61
C LYS A 47 12.83 -0.03 11.56
N THR A 48 11.49 -0.10 11.61
CA THR A 48 10.67 0.73 12.50
C THR A 48 10.97 0.46 13.98
N PHE A 49 11.43 -0.74 14.33
CA PHE A 49 11.88 -1.06 15.69
C PHE A 49 13.04 -0.19 16.20
N LYS A 50 13.76 0.52 15.33
CA LYS A 50 14.76 1.51 15.76
C LYS A 50 14.13 2.75 16.41
N TYR A 51 12.84 2.97 16.20
CA TYR A 51 12.12 4.17 16.60
C TYR A 51 10.81 3.87 17.31
N GLY A 52 10.56 2.60 17.59
CA GLY A 52 9.29 2.21 18.17
C GLY A 52 9.27 0.76 18.63
N GLU A 53 8.14 0.36 19.11
CA GLU A 53 7.87 -0.98 19.60
C GLU A 53 6.46 -1.43 19.17
N CYS A 54 6.24 -2.73 19.12
CA CYS A 54 4.94 -3.31 18.85
C CYS A 54 4.69 -4.56 19.70
N ILE A 55 3.41 -4.84 19.92
CA ILE A 55 2.92 -6.00 20.65
C ILE A 55 1.72 -6.59 19.92
N ARG A 56 1.45 -7.88 20.14
CA ARG A 56 0.35 -8.61 19.50
C ARG A 56 -0.42 -9.44 20.51
N TRP A 57 -1.71 -9.54 20.25
CA TRP A 57 -2.60 -10.39 21.08
C TRP A 57 -3.55 -11.22 20.23
N ILE A 58 -4.02 -12.31 20.85
CA ILE A 58 -5.08 -13.17 20.36
C ILE A 58 -6.16 -13.21 21.42
N ALA A 59 -7.40 -12.93 21.03
CA ALA A 59 -8.56 -13.19 21.88
C ALA A 59 -9.03 -14.63 21.67
N LYS A 60 -9.29 -15.35 22.80
CA LYS A 60 -9.81 -16.72 22.80
C LYS A 60 -11.15 -16.79 23.54
N LYS A 61 -12.07 -17.58 23.00
CA LYS A 61 -13.36 -17.93 23.62
C LYS A 61 -13.43 -19.45 23.70
N ASN A 62 -13.51 -19.99 24.95
CA ASN A 62 -13.47 -21.44 25.20
C ASN A 62 -12.20 -22.11 24.59
N GLY A 63 -11.04 -21.46 24.69
CA GLY A 63 -9.78 -21.95 24.14
C GLY A 63 -9.57 -21.74 22.65
N GLU A 64 -10.60 -21.38 21.88
CA GLU A 64 -10.52 -21.15 20.43
C GLU A 64 -10.20 -19.69 20.11
N PRO A 65 -9.22 -19.39 19.22
CA PRO A 65 -8.93 -18.04 18.76
C PRO A 65 -10.13 -17.45 18.03
N VAL A 66 -10.66 -16.31 18.48
CA VAL A 66 -11.83 -15.62 17.88
C VAL A 66 -11.49 -14.21 17.37
N GLY A 67 -10.33 -13.68 17.76
CA GLY A 67 -9.86 -12.40 17.27
C GLY A 67 -8.35 -12.23 17.46
N ARG A 68 -7.77 -11.26 16.77
CA ARG A 68 -6.37 -10.86 16.93
C ARG A 68 -6.21 -9.36 16.68
N ILE A 69 -5.17 -8.77 17.25
CA ILE A 69 -4.80 -7.38 17.01
C ILE A 69 -3.31 -7.17 17.32
N ALA A 70 -2.74 -6.11 16.78
CA ALA A 70 -1.44 -5.58 17.17
C ALA A 70 -1.57 -4.10 17.53
N ALA A 71 -0.80 -3.65 18.53
CA ALA A 71 -0.62 -2.25 18.84
C ALA A 71 0.87 -1.88 18.71
N PHE A 72 1.14 -0.61 18.41
CA PHE A 72 2.50 -0.14 18.24
C PHE A 72 2.63 1.37 18.42
N ILE A 73 3.87 1.77 18.68
CA ILE A 73 4.28 3.16 18.79
C ILE A 73 5.45 3.38 17.83
N ASN A 74 5.44 4.53 17.17
CA ASN A 74 6.58 5.00 16.39
C ASN A 74 6.88 6.45 16.79
N SER A 75 7.97 6.67 17.50
CA SER A 75 8.35 7.99 18.02
C SER A 75 8.53 9.08 16.96
N LYS A 76 8.79 8.68 15.70
CA LYS A 76 8.88 9.62 14.58
C LYS A 76 7.54 10.16 14.11
N THR A 77 6.45 9.43 14.38
CA THR A 77 5.12 9.80 13.88
C THR A 77 4.11 10.06 14.98
N ALA A 78 4.36 9.61 16.21
CA ALA A 78 3.43 9.73 17.33
C ALA A 78 2.96 11.17 17.58
N ASN A 79 3.88 12.13 17.47
CA ASN A 79 3.59 13.57 17.67
C ASN A 79 3.64 14.38 16.36
N LYS A 80 3.97 13.75 15.23
CA LYS A 80 4.11 14.46 13.96
C LYS A 80 2.74 14.70 13.34
N ASP A 81 2.41 15.97 13.09
CA ASP A 81 1.12 16.39 12.51
C ASP A 81 -0.10 15.91 13.34
N ASN A 82 0.08 15.69 14.65
CA ASN A 82 -0.97 15.28 15.59
C ASN A 82 -1.11 16.28 16.72
N ASP A 83 -2.36 16.54 17.14
CA ASP A 83 -2.67 17.39 18.30
C ASP A 83 -2.40 16.68 19.64
N GLN A 84 -2.21 15.37 19.61
CA GLN A 84 -1.89 14.53 20.76
C GLN A 84 -1.00 13.36 20.37
N PRO A 85 -0.22 12.79 21.31
CA PRO A 85 0.54 11.57 21.07
C PRO A 85 -0.38 10.43 20.60
N THR A 86 -0.13 9.94 19.39
CA THR A 86 -0.99 8.92 18.74
C THR A 86 -0.20 7.66 18.43
N GLY A 87 -0.67 6.53 18.95
CA GLY A 87 -0.20 5.21 18.59
C GLY A 87 -0.95 4.60 17.42
N GLY A 88 -0.68 3.36 17.12
CA GLY A 88 -1.35 2.64 16.04
C GLY A 88 -1.86 1.27 16.44
N VAL A 89 -2.94 0.84 15.80
CA VAL A 89 -3.45 -0.53 15.88
C VAL A 89 -3.62 -1.10 14.49
N GLY A 90 -3.36 -2.41 14.33
CA GLY A 90 -3.48 -3.07 13.04
C GLY A 90 -3.54 -4.58 13.14
N PHE A 91 -3.59 -5.25 11.99
CA PHE A 91 -3.78 -6.69 11.94
C PHE A 91 -5.01 -7.16 12.73
N PHE A 92 -6.00 -6.25 12.87
CA PHE A 92 -7.27 -6.55 13.54
C PHE A 92 -8.06 -7.55 12.71
N GLU A 93 -8.44 -8.63 13.35
CA GLU A 93 -9.35 -9.64 12.83
C GLU A 93 -10.25 -10.09 13.97
N SER A 94 -11.54 -10.24 13.71
CA SER A 94 -12.51 -10.69 14.69
C SER A 94 -13.64 -11.45 14.01
N VAL A 95 -14.23 -12.40 14.74
CA VAL A 95 -15.58 -12.86 14.45
C VAL A 95 -16.55 -11.67 14.61
N ASP A 96 -17.75 -11.76 14.02
CA ASP A 96 -18.80 -10.74 14.18
C ASP A 96 -19.37 -10.77 15.61
N ASP A 97 -18.58 -10.27 16.55
CA ASP A 97 -18.90 -10.22 17.98
C ASP A 97 -18.27 -8.95 18.58
N GLN A 98 -19.13 -7.99 18.95
CA GLN A 98 -18.70 -6.71 19.49
C GLN A 98 -17.92 -6.84 20.81
N GLU A 99 -18.23 -7.85 21.64
CA GLU A 99 -17.51 -8.07 22.90
C GLU A 99 -16.06 -8.48 22.64
N VAL A 100 -15.82 -9.31 21.61
CA VAL A 100 -14.47 -9.69 21.18
C VAL A 100 -13.70 -8.47 20.68
N ALA A 101 -14.34 -7.64 19.85
CA ALA A 101 -13.72 -6.42 19.32
C ALA A 101 -13.39 -5.43 20.44
N ASN A 102 -14.32 -5.19 21.37
CA ASN A 102 -14.12 -4.30 22.51
C ASN A 102 -12.93 -4.77 23.37
N LEU A 103 -12.88 -6.05 23.68
CA LEU A 103 -11.79 -6.63 24.48
C LEU A 103 -10.42 -6.43 23.84
N LEU A 104 -10.32 -6.57 22.50
CA LEU A 104 -9.09 -6.35 21.75
C LEU A 104 -8.71 -4.86 21.74
N PHE A 105 -9.67 -3.97 21.50
CA PHE A 105 -9.41 -2.52 21.48
C PHE A 105 -9.06 -1.97 22.85
N ASP A 106 -9.73 -2.45 23.93
CA ASP A 106 -9.42 -2.07 25.31
C ASP A 106 -8.01 -2.52 25.71
N THR A 107 -7.59 -3.72 25.27
CA THR A 107 -6.22 -4.22 25.49
C THR A 107 -5.19 -3.30 24.82
N CYS A 108 -5.45 -2.91 23.56
CA CYS A 108 -4.58 -1.97 22.84
C CYS A 108 -4.55 -0.59 23.49
N LYS A 109 -5.73 -0.07 23.86
CA LYS A 109 -5.87 1.23 24.53
C LYS A 109 -5.07 1.26 25.84
N THR A 110 -5.22 0.26 26.69
CA THR A 110 -4.50 0.17 27.96
C THR A 110 -2.98 0.19 27.71
N TRP A 111 -2.49 -0.67 26.83
CA TRP A 111 -1.06 -0.73 26.52
C TRP A 111 -0.53 0.61 25.95
N LEU A 112 -1.29 1.26 25.08
CA LEU A 112 -0.92 2.55 24.50
C LEU A 112 -0.94 3.69 25.53
N GLN A 113 -1.91 3.67 26.46
CA GLN A 113 -1.97 4.64 27.56
C GLN A 113 -0.78 4.48 28.52
N ASP A 114 -0.40 3.26 28.86
CA ASP A 114 0.79 2.99 29.68
C ASP A 114 2.08 3.48 29.01
N LYS A 115 2.07 3.68 27.70
CA LYS A 115 3.17 4.23 26.89
C LYS A 115 3.03 5.72 26.60
N GLY A 116 2.07 6.40 27.24
CA GLY A 116 1.86 7.84 27.10
C GLY A 116 1.16 8.29 25.82
N MET A 117 0.49 7.37 25.11
CA MET A 117 -0.35 7.76 23.97
C MET A 117 -1.72 8.23 24.48
N GLU A 118 -2.32 9.18 23.76
CA GLU A 118 -3.64 9.76 24.03
C GLU A 118 -4.68 9.42 22.95
N ALA A 119 -4.22 8.79 21.86
CA ALA A 119 -5.07 8.33 20.79
C ALA A 119 -4.47 7.09 20.10
N MET A 120 -5.30 6.38 19.32
CA MET A 120 -4.84 5.33 18.42
C MET A 120 -5.48 5.45 17.05
N ASP A 121 -4.66 5.29 16.01
CA ASP A 121 -5.10 5.21 14.61
C ASP A 121 -5.18 3.75 14.17
N GLY A 122 -6.19 3.41 13.35
CA GLY A 122 -6.33 2.05 12.85
C GLY A 122 -7.38 1.86 11.75
N PRO A 123 -7.34 0.68 11.11
CA PRO A 123 -6.23 -0.27 11.10
C PRO A 123 -5.07 0.22 10.26
N ILE A 124 -3.87 0.21 10.82
CA ILE A 124 -2.64 0.67 10.16
C ILE A 124 -1.48 -0.30 10.41
N ASN A 125 -0.34 -0.10 9.75
CA ASN A 125 0.81 -0.98 9.83
C ASN A 125 1.92 -0.42 10.73
N PHE A 126 2.67 -1.30 11.38
CA PHE A 126 3.93 -0.95 12.03
C PHE A 126 5.07 -0.93 11.01
N GLY A 127 5.08 0.09 10.14
CA GLY A 127 6.04 0.21 9.04
C GLY A 127 5.56 1.18 7.97
N ASP A 128 5.70 0.79 6.73
CA ASP A 128 5.38 1.62 5.58
C ASP A 128 3.87 1.85 5.45
N ARG A 129 3.47 3.09 5.11
CA ARG A 129 2.07 3.49 4.97
C ARG A 129 1.37 2.91 3.73
N ASP A 130 2.12 2.39 2.79
CA ASP A 130 1.61 1.75 1.57
C ASP A 130 1.21 0.28 1.77
N LYS A 131 1.40 -0.28 2.99
CA LYS A 131 1.13 -1.68 3.32
C LYS A 131 0.16 -1.80 4.48
N TRP A 132 -0.87 -2.67 4.34
CA TRP A 132 -1.86 -2.97 5.38
C TRP A 132 -2.40 -1.73 6.10
N TRP A 133 -2.85 -0.75 5.32
CA TRP A 133 -3.35 0.51 5.83
C TRP A 133 -4.80 0.75 5.46
N GLY A 134 -5.62 1.09 6.44
CA GLY A 134 -7.04 1.36 6.27
C GLY A 134 -7.94 0.12 6.31
N LEU A 135 -9.19 0.33 6.69
CA LEU A 135 -10.27 -0.64 6.69
C LEU A 135 -11.01 -0.57 5.35
N LEU A 136 -11.20 -1.69 4.68
CA LEU A 136 -11.98 -1.74 3.44
C LEU A 136 -13.45 -1.45 3.76
N ILE A 137 -14.02 -0.46 3.07
CA ILE A 137 -15.41 0.00 3.25
C ILE A 137 -16.24 -0.23 1.99
N ASP A 138 -15.60 -0.16 0.83
CA ASP A 138 -16.26 -0.36 -0.46
C ASP A 138 -15.29 -1.03 -1.45
N GLY A 139 -15.84 -1.80 -2.40
CA GLY A 139 -15.07 -2.59 -3.35
C GLY A 139 -14.74 -4.00 -2.86
N PHE A 140 -15.56 -4.59 -1.99
CA PHE A 140 -15.39 -5.95 -1.45
C PHE A 140 -15.38 -7.05 -2.51
N ASN A 141 -15.95 -6.79 -3.69
CA ASN A 141 -15.94 -7.70 -4.85
C ASN A 141 -14.60 -7.65 -5.63
N ILE A 142 -13.66 -6.81 -5.24
CA ILE A 142 -12.36 -6.65 -5.90
C ILE A 142 -11.27 -7.20 -5.00
N GLN A 143 -10.52 -8.19 -5.50
CA GLN A 143 -9.42 -8.79 -4.76
C GLN A 143 -8.40 -7.73 -4.29
N PRO A 144 -7.86 -7.85 -3.07
CA PRO A 144 -6.87 -6.91 -2.54
C PRO A 144 -5.58 -6.99 -3.33
N ASN A 145 -4.91 -5.85 -3.47
CA ASN A 145 -3.55 -5.79 -3.97
C ASN A 145 -2.57 -6.36 -2.93
N TYR A 146 -1.38 -6.69 -3.40
CA TYR A 146 -0.34 -7.23 -2.53
C TYR A 146 -0.08 -6.29 -1.34
N GLN A 147 -0.12 -6.87 -0.16
CA GLN A 147 0.03 -6.17 1.12
C GLN A 147 -1.04 -5.07 1.40
N CYS A 148 -2.22 -5.16 0.76
CA CYS A 148 -3.36 -4.33 1.11
C CYS A 148 -4.35 -5.11 1.99
N ASN A 149 -5.07 -4.38 2.85
CA ASN A 149 -6.09 -4.95 3.70
C ASN A 149 -7.30 -5.45 2.89
N TYR A 150 -7.88 -6.52 3.36
CA TYR A 150 -9.22 -7.00 3.06
C TYR A 150 -9.88 -7.42 4.36
N ASN A 151 -11.15 -7.10 4.52
CA ASN A 151 -11.92 -7.42 5.72
C ASN A 151 -13.39 -7.64 5.35
N PHE A 152 -14.15 -8.23 6.25
CA PHE A 152 -15.60 -8.31 6.12
C PHE A 152 -16.27 -6.95 6.35
N PRO A 153 -17.44 -6.69 5.74
CA PRO A 153 -18.17 -5.43 5.92
C PRO A 153 -18.50 -5.09 7.38
N TYR A 154 -18.79 -6.09 8.21
CA TYR A 154 -19.17 -5.88 9.63
C TYR A 154 -18.04 -5.26 10.47
N TYR A 155 -16.77 -5.31 10.02
CA TYR A 155 -15.67 -4.69 10.76
C TYR A 155 -15.85 -3.18 10.93
N GLN A 156 -16.51 -2.52 9.97
CA GLN A 156 -16.83 -1.11 10.11
C GLN A 156 -17.67 -0.87 11.37
N ASN A 157 -18.72 -1.66 11.55
CA ASN A 157 -19.59 -1.54 12.72
C ASN A 157 -18.83 -1.82 14.02
N LEU A 158 -17.94 -2.82 14.03
CA LEU A 158 -17.13 -3.14 15.22
C LEU A 158 -16.25 -1.96 15.65
N LEU A 159 -15.63 -1.25 14.69
CA LEU A 159 -14.82 -0.07 15.00
C LEU A 159 -15.67 1.11 15.42
N GLU A 160 -16.73 1.43 14.67
CA GLU A 160 -17.58 2.60 14.90
C GLU A 160 -18.38 2.46 16.21
N ASN A 161 -18.91 1.27 16.53
CA ASN A 161 -19.59 0.98 17.80
C ASN A 161 -18.64 1.09 19.02
N TYR A 162 -17.35 0.77 18.88
CA TYR A 162 -16.35 1.02 19.91
C TYR A 162 -16.08 2.51 20.11
N GLY A 163 -16.32 3.32 19.07
CA GLY A 163 -16.18 4.79 19.10
C GLY A 163 -15.03 5.32 18.28
N PHE A 164 -14.46 4.54 17.38
CA PHE A 164 -13.56 5.05 16.37
C PHE A 164 -14.29 6.01 15.43
N GLN A 165 -13.62 7.07 15.01
CA GLN A 165 -14.15 8.08 14.10
C GLN A 165 -13.29 8.15 12.84
N LEU A 166 -13.93 8.41 11.69
CA LEU A 166 -13.24 8.50 10.41
C LEU A 166 -12.21 9.63 10.42
N TYR A 167 -10.92 9.27 10.30
CA TYR A 167 -9.83 10.25 10.24
C TYR A 167 -9.56 10.70 8.81
N PHE A 168 -9.39 9.78 7.85
CA PHE A 168 -9.33 10.09 6.43
C PHE A 168 -9.72 8.87 5.57
N LYS A 169 -10.11 9.16 4.32
CA LYS A 169 -10.42 8.15 3.31
C LYS A 169 -9.22 7.89 2.40
N GLN A 170 -9.12 6.69 1.89
CA GLN A 170 -8.11 6.24 0.95
C GLN A 170 -8.81 5.63 -0.25
N PHE A 171 -8.56 6.19 -1.43
CA PHE A 171 -9.15 5.71 -2.68
C PHE A 171 -8.13 4.94 -3.48
N THR A 172 -8.45 3.72 -3.87
CA THR A 172 -7.73 2.98 -4.90
C THR A 172 -8.50 3.15 -6.20
N PHE A 173 -7.83 3.72 -7.20
CA PHE A 173 -8.44 3.96 -8.50
C PHE A 173 -8.16 2.81 -9.45
N ILE A 174 -9.13 2.52 -10.31
CA ILE A 174 -9.06 1.47 -11.32
C ILE A 174 -9.34 2.09 -12.69
N ARG A 175 -8.62 1.63 -13.70
CA ARG A 175 -8.83 1.98 -15.09
C ARG A 175 -8.72 0.73 -15.97
N ASN A 176 -9.62 0.59 -16.94
CA ASN A 176 -9.38 -0.31 -18.06
C ASN A 176 -8.32 0.35 -18.97
N THR A 177 -7.19 -0.31 -19.15
CA THR A 177 -6.06 0.26 -19.90
C THR A 177 -6.33 0.42 -21.39
N PHE A 178 -7.36 -0.24 -21.92
CA PHE A 178 -7.75 -0.17 -23.33
C PHE A 178 -8.77 0.92 -23.61
N ASP A 179 -9.33 1.58 -22.58
CA ASP A 179 -10.25 2.70 -22.77
C ASP A 179 -9.49 3.91 -23.37
N PRO A 180 -10.17 4.70 -24.21
CA PRO A 180 -9.57 5.90 -24.77
C PRO A 180 -9.24 6.93 -23.69
N PHE A 181 -8.29 7.79 -23.96
CA PHE A 181 -7.99 8.94 -23.10
C PHE A 181 -8.77 10.18 -23.54
N ASP A 182 -8.92 11.12 -22.60
CA ASP A 182 -9.47 12.44 -22.91
C ASP A 182 -8.63 13.11 -24.03
N PRO A 183 -9.26 13.59 -25.10
CA PRO A 183 -8.55 14.23 -26.22
C PRO A 183 -7.64 15.39 -25.80
N ARG A 184 -7.96 16.07 -24.69
CA ARG A 184 -7.12 17.18 -24.17
C ARG A 184 -5.78 16.69 -23.63
N ILE A 185 -5.75 15.50 -23.02
CA ILE A 185 -4.51 14.88 -22.53
C ILE A 185 -3.68 14.41 -23.74
N MET A 186 -4.33 13.79 -24.71
CA MET A 186 -3.67 13.35 -25.94
C MET A 186 -2.96 14.50 -26.63
N LYS A 187 -3.66 15.62 -26.85
CA LYS A 187 -3.09 16.80 -27.52
C LYS A 187 -1.90 17.40 -26.76
N LYS A 188 -1.97 17.48 -25.41
CA LYS A 188 -0.84 17.98 -24.62
C LYS A 188 0.38 17.06 -24.69
N SER A 189 0.17 15.74 -24.72
CA SER A 189 1.26 14.78 -24.82
C SER A 189 1.90 14.75 -26.20
N GLU A 190 1.13 14.99 -27.27
CA GLU A 190 1.65 15.09 -28.63
C GLU A 190 2.68 16.20 -28.76
N VAL A 191 2.42 17.39 -28.20
CA VAL A 191 3.36 18.53 -28.22
C VAL A 191 4.73 18.17 -27.62
N LEU A 192 4.74 17.41 -26.51
CA LEU A 192 5.99 16.98 -25.86
C LEU A 192 6.68 15.83 -26.61
N ASN A 193 5.91 14.98 -27.28
CA ASN A 193 6.47 13.91 -28.13
C ASN A 193 7.12 14.45 -29.41
N GLU A 194 6.72 15.64 -29.87
CA GLU A 194 7.29 16.32 -31.01
C GLU A 194 8.53 17.19 -30.69
N ASP A 195 8.74 17.47 -29.38
CA ASP A 195 9.92 18.21 -28.93
C ASP A 195 11.16 17.29 -28.92
N PRO A 196 12.17 17.57 -29.79
CA PRO A 196 13.35 16.72 -29.93
C PRO A 196 14.23 16.65 -28.68
N ASP A 197 14.07 17.60 -27.74
CA ASP A 197 14.81 17.61 -26.47
C ASP A 197 14.26 16.57 -25.48
N TYR A 198 13.00 16.09 -25.64
CA TYR A 198 12.42 15.06 -24.82
C TYR A 198 12.49 13.67 -25.49
N SER A 199 12.75 12.66 -24.68
CA SER A 199 12.64 11.26 -25.10
C SER A 199 11.99 10.42 -24.03
N PHE A 200 11.25 9.38 -24.47
CA PHE A 200 10.50 8.47 -23.60
C PHE A 200 10.95 7.04 -23.88
N GLU A 201 11.39 6.33 -22.85
CA GLU A 201 11.77 4.93 -23.02
C GLU A 201 11.28 4.05 -21.88
N HIS A 202 10.93 2.80 -22.17
CA HIS A 202 10.69 1.83 -21.12
C HIS A 202 12.00 1.20 -20.63
N MET A 203 12.00 0.77 -19.36
CA MET A 203 13.12 0.10 -18.75
C MET A 203 13.62 -1.09 -19.58
N LYS A 204 14.92 -1.37 -19.50
CA LYS A 204 15.54 -2.59 -20.04
C LYS A 204 16.31 -3.30 -18.92
N LEU A 205 15.90 -4.51 -18.57
CA LEU A 205 16.49 -5.28 -17.45
C LEU A 205 18.01 -5.49 -17.57
N LYS A 206 18.55 -5.50 -18.80
CA LYS A 206 20.01 -5.56 -19.04
C LYS A 206 20.75 -4.33 -18.50
N ASN A 207 20.06 -3.18 -18.36
CA ASN A 207 20.61 -1.92 -17.90
C ASN A 207 20.06 -1.54 -16.50
N LEU A 208 19.75 -2.51 -15.65
CA LEU A 208 19.08 -2.30 -14.35
C LEU A 208 19.76 -1.22 -13.49
N LYS A 209 21.10 -1.20 -13.48
CA LYS A 209 21.87 -0.22 -12.69
C LYS A 209 21.65 1.22 -13.22
N LYS A 210 21.59 1.43 -14.54
CA LYS A 210 21.25 2.74 -15.13
C LYS A 210 19.92 3.24 -14.61
N TYR A 211 18.88 2.40 -14.73
CA TYR A 211 17.52 2.79 -14.33
C TYR A 211 17.34 2.94 -12.82
N ALA A 212 18.13 2.21 -12.00
CA ALA A 212 18.19 2.45 -10.56
C ALA A 212 18.72 3.85 -10.25
N ASN A 213 19.77 4.28 -10.93
CA ASN A 213 20.33 5.62 -10.78
C ASN A 213 19.39 6.70 -11.33
N ASP A 214 18.79 6.50 -12.50
CA ASP A 214 17.81 7.43 -13.08
C ASP A 214 16.60 7.63 -12.14
N PHE A 215 16.08 6.53 -11.57
CA PHE A 215 15.03 6.59 -10.57
C PHE A 215 15.47 7.42 -9.35
N ARG A 216 16.67 7.17 -8.80
CA ARG A 216 17.21 7.90 -7.65
C ARG A 216 17.33 9.39 -7.93
N LEU A 217 17.87 9.76 -9.09
CA LEU A 217 18.06 11.16 -9.45
C LEU A 217 16.74 11.93 -9.52
N VAL A 218 15.75 11.37 -10.22
CA VAL A 218 14.42 11.99 -10.30
C VAL A 218 13.72 11.97 -8.94
N TYR A 219 13.81 10.86 -8.19
CA TYR A 219 13.22 10.76 -6.86
C TYR A 219 13.76 11.85 -5.94
N ASN A 220 15.07 12.00 -5.84
CA ASN A 220 15.69 12.99 -4.98
C ASN A 220 15.28 14.42 -5.37
N LYS A 221 15.21 14.74 -6.68
CA LYS A 221 14.71 16.03 -7.15
C LYS A 221 13.23 16.25 -6.84
N ALA A 222 12.38 15.26 -7.12
CA ALA A 222 10.93 15.39 -6.99
C ALA A 222 10.48 15.49 -5.53
N TRP A 223 11.20 14.88 -4.59
CA TRP A 223 10.88 14.87 -3.15
C TRP A 223 11.81 15.71 -2.27
N ALA A 224 12.80 16.39 -2.85
CA ALA A 224 13.77 17.22 -2.10
C ALA A 224 13.15 18.24 -1.14
N ASN A 225 11.96 18.75 -1.49
CA ASN A 225 11.25 19.77 -0.71
C ASN A 225 10.17 19.20 0.22
N HIS A 226 10.09 17.86 0.38
CA HIS A 226 9.11 17.26 1.27
C HIS A 226 9.73 17.01 2.64
N ASP A 227 9.19 17.66 3.67
CA ASP A 227 9.66 17.53 5.05
C ASP A 227 9.73 16.06 5.48
N GLY A 228 10.91 15.67 5.96
CA GLY A 228 11.16 14.33 6.49
C GLY A 228 11.46 13.24 5.45
N VAL A 229 11.59 13.58 4.18
CA VAL A 229 12.09 12.66 3.15
C VAL A 229 13.61 12.81 3.04
N ALA A 230 14.34 11.75 3.41
CA ALA A 230 15.78 11.70 3.21
C ALA A 230 16.12 11.38 1.75
N GLU A 231 17.21 11.94 1.25
CA GLU A 231 17.73 11.57 -0.06
C GLU A 231 18.03 10.06 -0.15
N MET A 232 17.69 9.48 -1.27
CA MET A 232 18.00 8.09 -1.56
C MET A 232 19.43 7.94 -2.03
N THR A 233 20.20 7.04 -1.41
CA THR A 233 21.56 6.72 -1.84
C THR A 233 21.56 5.78 -3.06
N GLU A 234 22.68 5.67 -3.75
CA GLU A 234 22.85 4.74 -4.87
C GLU A 234 22.65 3.28 -4.43
N GLU A 235 23.19 2.90 -3.27
CA GLU A 235 23.07 1.56 -2.71
C GLU A 235 21.60 1.22 -2.38
N GLN A 236 20.85 2.21 -1.88
CA GLN A 236 19.42 2.02 -1.60
C GLN A 236 18.63 1.79 -2.88
N ALA A 237 18.85 2.60 -3.92
CA ALA A 237 18.20 2.45 -5.22
C ALA A 237 18.54 1.10 -5.87
N ASP A 238 19.82 0.71 -5.87
CA ASP A 238 20.28 -0.58 -6.36
C ASP A 238 19.65 -1.75 -5.59
N SER A 239 19.54 -1.65 -4.26
CA SER A 239 18.93 -2.67 -3.41
C SER A 239 17.44 -2.83 -3.73
N ILE A 240 16.70 -1.73 -3.87
CA ILE A 240 15.28 -1.75 -4.24
C ILE A 240 15.10 -2.44 -5.60
N MET A 241 15.84 -2.03 -6.61
CA MET A 241 15.73 -2.60 -7.95
C MET A 241 16.10 -4.09 -8.00
N LYS A 242 17.13 -4.52 -7.25
CA LYS A 242 17.49 -5.93 -7.13
C LYS A 242 16.40 -6.76 -6.47
N GLN A 243 15.77 -6.24 -5.41
CA GLN A 243 14.66 -6.91 -4.73
C GLN A 243 13.43 -7.04 -5.64
N MET A 244 13.15 -6.02 -6.46
CA MET A 244 12.02 -5.99 -7.38
C MET A 244 12.28 -6.81 -8.66
N LYS A 245 13.53 -7.08 -9.03
CA LYS A 245 13.90 -7.79 -10.27
C LYS A 245 13.07 -9.04 -10.59
N PRO A 246 12.72 -9.91 -9.61
CA PRO A 246 11.93 -11.11 -9.89
C PRO A 246 10.51 -10.82 -10.41
N ILE A 247 9.96 -9.64 -10.12
CA ILE A 247 8.59 -9.25 -10.48
C ILE A 247 8.53 -8.14 -11.55
N ILE A 248 9.64 -7.49 -11.87
CA ILE A 248 9.70 -6.45 -12.89
C ILE A 248 9.19 -6.97 -14.23
N ASP A 249 8.34 -6.17 -14.86
CA ASP A 249 8.02 -6.22 -16.28
C ASP A 249 8.50 -4.92 -16.92
N GLU A 250 9.56 -5.00 -17.71
CA GLU A 250 10.26 -3.82 -18.23
C GLU A 250 9.38 -2.93 -19.11
N LYS A 251 8.33 -3.49 -19.73
CA LYS A 251 7.46 -2.75 -20.66
C LYS A 251 6.48 -1.79 -19.98
N ILE A 252 6.29 -1.92 -18.67
CA ILE A 252 5.38 -1.06 -17.90
C ILE A 252 6.08 -0.13 -16.92
N ILE A 253 7.42 -0.03 -17.02
CA ILE A 253 8.24 0.92 -16.25
C ILE A 253 8.87 1.90 -17.24
N TRP A 254 8.52 3.17 -17.13
CA TRP A 254 8.88 4.20 -18.10
C TRP A 254 9.63 5.36 -17.48
N PHE A 255 10.54 5.92 -18.27
CA PHE A 255 11.33 7.11 -17.95
C PHE A 255 11.20 8.15 -19.05
N ALA A 256 11.22 9.42 -18.67
CA ALA A 256 11.37 10.54 -19.58
C ALA A 256 12.70 11.22 -19.33
N TYR A 257 13.33 11.62 -20.42
CA TYR A 257 14.61 12.33 -20.43
C TYR A 257 14.46 13.67 -21.14
N TYR A 258 15.18 14.67 -20.66
CA TYR A 258 15.35 15.94 -21.31
C TYR A 258 16.83 16.16 -21.61
N LYS A 259 17.19 16.28 -22.89
CA LYS A 259 18.60 16.37 -23.35
C LYS A 259 19.49 15.26 -22.80
N GLY A 260 18.93 14.08 -22.59
CA GLY A 260 19.63 12.91 -22.07
C GLY A 260 19.60 12.75 -20.55
N ASP A 261 19.18 13.76 -19.78
CA ASP A 261 19.05 13.70 -18.32
C ASP A 261 17.68 13.16 -17.91
N PRO A 262 17.59 12.26 -16.92
CA PRO A 262 16.31 11.74 -16.44
C PRO A 262 15.54 12.82 -15.68
N VAL A 263 14.29 13.08 -16.11
CA VAL A 263 13.43 14.13 -15.56
C VAL A 263 12.08 13.64 -15.05
N ALA A 264 11.65 12.44 -15.43
CA ALA A 264 10.45 11.83 -14.87
C ALA A 264 10.51 10.31 -14.95
N PHE A 265 9.72 9.65 -14.10
CA PHE A 265 9.47 8.22 -14.17
C PHE A 265 8.00 7.90 -13.90
N TYR A 266 7.55 6.78 -14.44
CA TYR A 266 6.27 6.15 -14.15
C TYR A 266 6.50 4.65 -13.92
N ILE A 267 6.43 4.24 -12.66
CA ILE A 267 6.73 2.87 -12.23
C ILE A 267 5.43 2.12 -12.02
N ASN A 268 5.19 1.15 -12.87
CA ASN A 268 4.12 0.18 -12.70
C ASN A 268 4.73 -1.21 -12.46
N LEU A 269 4.09 -2.02 -11.64
CA LEU A 269 4.47 -3.42 -11.43
C LEU A 269 3.30 -4.36 -11.72
N PRO A 270 3.58 -5.59 -12.16
CA PRO A 270 2.57 -6.64 -12.20
C PRO A 270 1.98 -6.85 -10.79
N GLU A 271 0.66 -6.90 -10.66
CA GLU A 271 0.00 -7.20 -9.39
C GLU A 271 0.23 -8.68 -9.02
N VAL A 272 1.03 -8.88 -7.98
CA VAL A 272 1.55 -10.22 -7.64
C VAL A 272 0.59 -11.07 -6.81
N ASN A 273 -0.45 -10.50 -6.17
CA ASN A 273 -1.47 -11.28 -5.48
C ASN A 273 -2.23 -12.20 -6.42
N GLN A 274 -2.35 -11.83 -7.71
CA GLN A 274 -2.91 -12.70 -8.73
C GLN A 274 -2.10 -14.01 -8.93
N ILE A 275 -0.83 -14.00 -8.52
CA ILE A 275 0.03 -15.21 -8.46
C ILE A 275 0.03 -15.79 -7.05
N PHE A 276 0.14 -14.94 -6.00
CA PHE A 276 0.24 -15.41 -4.62
C PHE A 276 -1.00 -16.11 -4.09
N LYS A 277 -2.18 -15.86 -4.65
CA LYS A 277 -3.39 -16.64 -4.34
C LYS A 277 -3.20 -18.16 -4.56
N HIS A 278 -2.26 -18.55 -5.41
CA HIS A 278 -1.96 -19.97 -5.71
C HIS A 278 -0.90 -20.59 -4.79
N VAL A 279 -0.18 -19.78 -3.98
CA VAL A 279 0.88 -20.28 -3.08
C VAL A 279 0.43 -20.43 -1.63
N ASN A 280 -0.82 -20.06 -1.32
CA ASN A 280 -1.44 -20.23 0.00
C ASN A 280 -0.56 -19.73 1.17
N GLY A 281 -0.03 -18.51 1.03
CA GLY A 281 0.77 -17.83 2.06
C GLY A 281 2.19 -18.36 2.27
N LYS A 282 2.65 -19.35 1.48
CA LYS A 282 3.97 -19.98 1.63
C LYS A 282 4.82 -19.83 0.37
N LEU A 283 6.03 -19.32 0.51
CA LEU A 283 7.05 -19.29 -0.55
C LEU A 283 8.20 -20.26 -0.21
N ASP A 284 7.84 -21.48 0.19
CA ASP A 284 8.72 -22.64 0.22
C ASP A 284 9.09 -23.11 -1.21
N LEU A 285 9.75 -24.23 -1.35
CA LEU A 285 10.17 -24.73 -2.67
C LEU A 285 8.96 -24.87 -3.63
N ILE A 286 7.87 -25.46 -3.16
CA ILE A 286 6.64 -25.67 -3.94
C ILE A 286 6.01 -24.31 -4.29
N GLY A 287 5.92 -23.39 -3.33
CA GLY A 287 5.41 -22.04 -3.55
C GLY A 287 6.24 -21.27 -4.58
N LYS A 288 7.56 -21.39 -4.54
CA LYS A 288 8.46 -20.78 -5.55
C LYS A 288 8.25 -21.38 -6.94
N LEU A 289 8.10 -22.71 -7.05
CA LEU A 289 7.80 -23.36 -8.33
C LEU A 289 6.45 -22.90 -8.89
N LYS A 290 5.40 -22.83 -8.05
CA LYS A 290 4.10 -22.27 -8.44
C LYS A 290 4.22 -20.82 -8.90
N PHE A 291 4.98 -19.99 -8.18
CA PHE A 291 5.21 -18.59 -8.55
C PHE A 291 5.86 -18.48 -9.94
N VAL A 292 6.93 -19.23 -10.19
CA VAL A 292 7.62 -19.25 -11.50
C VAL A 292 6.68 -19.71 -12.61
N TRP A 293 5.91 -20.79 -12.37
CA TRP A 293 4.93 -21.32 -13.30
C TRP A 293 3.87 -20.28 -13.69
N HIS A 294 3.23 -19.66 -12.69
CA HIS A 294 2.20 -18.66 -12.94
C HIS A 294 2.76 -17.38 -13.58
N LYS A 295 3.99 -16.99 -13.22
CA LYS A 295 4.70 -15.90 -13.89
C LYS A 295 4.95 -16.23 -15.37
N TRP A 296 5.44 -17.42 -15.67
CA TRP A 296 5.67 -17.88 -17.04
C TRP A 296 4.36 -17.92 -17.85
N ARG A 297 3.28 -18.42 -17.27
CA ARG A 297 1.94 -18.42 -17.88
C ARG A 297 1.32 -17.02 -18.01
N LYS A 298 1.97 -15.99 -17.52
CA LYS A 298 1.43 -14.61 -17.50
C LYS A 298 0.04 -14.52 -16.88
N THR A 299 -0.17 -15.21 -15.74
CA THR A 299 -1.46 -15.31 -15.04
C THR A 299 -1.95 -13.95 -14.58
N ASN A 300 -1.04 -13.07 -14.16
CA ASN A 300 -1.39 -11.72 -13.74
C ASN A 300 -1.77 -10.83 -14.94
N LYS A 301 -2.95 -10.24 -14.84
CA LYS A 301 -3.59 -9.37 -15.85
C LYS A 301 -3.79 -7.95 -15.35
N LYS A 302 -3.39 -7.67 -14.12
CA LYS A 302 -3.46 -6.36 -13.48
C LYS A 302 -2.05 -5.81 -13.30
N MET A 303 -1.87 -4.53 -13.57
CA MET A 303 -0.68 -3.78 -13.18
C MET A 303 -1.05 -2.75 -12.10
N LEU A 304 -0.11 -2.49 -11.20
CA LEU A 304 -0.20 -1.48 -10.15
C LEU A 304 0.62 -0.26 -10.55
N GLY A 305 -0.03 0.90 -10.59
CA GLY A 305 0.66 2.18 -10.60
C GLY A 305 1.17 2.48 -9.19
N LEU A 306 2.47 2.36 -8.98
CA LEU A 306 3.08 2.48 -7.65
C LEU A 306 3.56 3.90 -7.36
N VAL A 307 4.33 4.45 -8.27
CA VAL A 307 4.96 5.74 -8.06
C VAL A 307 5.17 6.47 -9.37
N PHE A 308 4.92 7.75 -9.32
CA PHE A 308 5.07 8.68 -10.40
C PHE A 308 5.86 9.90 -9.91
N GLY A 309 6.89 10.31 -10.61
CA GLY A 309 7.71 11.45 -10.22
C GLY A 309 8.12 12.29 -11.41
N VAL A 310 8.06 13.62 -11.24
CA VAL A 310 8.52 14.61 -12.20
C VAL A 310 9.41 15.61 -11.48
N ALA A 311 10.59 15.84 -12.02
CA ALA A 311 11.51 16.85 -11.50
C ALA A 311 10.83 18.24 -11.49
N PRO A 312 11.04 19.07 -10.44
CA PRO A 312 10.31 20.35 -10.27
C PRO A 312 10.34 21.27 -11.49
N GLU A 313 11.48 21.36 -12.17
CA GLU A 313 11.69 22.19 -13.35
C GLU A 313 10.88 21.78 -14.59
N HIS A 314 10.30 20.56 -14.56
CA HIS A 314 9.49 20.00 -15.64
C HIS A 314 8.01 19.80 -15.26
N GLN A 315 7.62 20.15 -14.03
CA GLN A 315 6.23 20.10 -13.58
C GLN A 315 5.36 21.14 -14.30
N GLY A 316 4.08 20.84 -14.45
CA GLY A 316 3.11 21.75 -15.10
C GLY A 316 3.21 21.83 -16.63
N LYS A 317 4.22 21.21 -17.25
CA LYS A 317 4.41 21.20 -18.71
C LYS A 317 3.65 20.07 -19.44
N GLY A 318 2.93 19.20 -18.70
CA GLY A 318 2.21 18.05 -19.28
C GLY A 318 3.07 16.79 -19.45
N LEU A 319 4.27 16.77 -18.87
CA LEU A 319 5.18 15.61 -18.94
C LEU A 319 4.60 14.36 -18.27
N ASP A 320 3.77 14.56 -17.25
CA ASP A 320 2.97 13.52 -16.62
C ASP A 320 2.04 12.83 -17.63
N GLY A 321 1.26 13.61 -18.37
CA GLY A 321 0.39 13.11 -19.43
C GLY A 321 1.15 12.39 -20.53
N ALA A 322 2.26 12.97 -20.99
CA ALA A 322 3.08 12.38 -22.05
C ALA A 322 3.66 11.01 -21.66
N LEU A 323 4.15 10.88 -20.41
CA LEU A 323 4.71 9.63 -19.92
C LEU A 323 3.63 8.54 -19.73
N VAL A 324 2.44 8.92 -19.25
CA VAL A 324 1.28 8.02 -19.17
C VAL A 324 0.85 7.57 -20.57
N MET A 325 0.84 8.50 -21.57
CA MET A 325 0.48 8.18 -22.96
C MET A 325 1.49 7.25 -23.62
N ALA A 326 2.81 7.45 -23.41
CA ALA A 326 3.83 6.55 -23.93
C ALA A 326 3.65 5.12 -23.37
N THR A 327 3.39 4.99 -22.06
CA THR A 327 3.06 3.72 -21.43
C THR A 327 1.80 3.11 -22.03
N ALA A 328 0.75 3.91 -22.20
CA ALA A 328 -0.54 3.45 -22.71
C ALA A 328 -0.43 2.96 -24.16
N GLN A 329 0.31 3.66 -25.02
CA GLN A 329 0.56 3.22 -26.40
C GLN A 329 1.20 1.83 -26.44
N MET A 330 2.20 1.59 -25.60
CA MET A 330 2.82 0.27 -25.47
C MET A 330 1.80 -0.78 -25.02
N VAL A 331 1.04 -0.48 -23.96
CA VAL A 331 0.10 -1.45 -23.37
C VAL A 331 -1.09 -1.71 -24.30
N GLN A 332 -1.60 -0.70 -24.99
CA GLN A 332 -2.78 -0.82 -25.85
C GLN A 332 -2.47 -1.47 -27.21
N LYS A 333 -1.32 -1.15 -27.82
CA LYS A 333 -0.97 -1.62 -29.16
C LYS A 333 -0.11 -2.87 -29.13
N ASP A 334 1.03 -2.81 -28.46
CA ASP A 334 2.09 -3.81 -28.63
C ASP A 334 2.09 -4.87 -27.52
N TYR A 335 1.65 -4.51 -26.31
CA TYR A 335 1.74 -5.38 -25.14
C TYR A 335 0.44 -5.50 -24.37
N ARG A 336 -0.56 -6.12 -24.98
CA ARG A 336 -1.94 -6.24 -24.45
C ARG A 336 -2.09 -7.21 -23.27
N ARG A 337 -1.14 -7.20 -22.35
CA ARG A 337 -1.10 -8.13 -21.22
C ARG A 337 -1.96 -7.68 -20.04
N TYR A 338 -2.02 -6.38 -19.79
CA TYR A 338 -2.61 -5.79 -18.59
C TYR A 338 -3.84 -4.96 -18.92
N PRO A 339 -5.04 -5.58 -18.99
CA PRO A 339 -6.29 -4.84 -19.22
C PRO A 339 -6.67 -3.93 -18.05
N ILE A 340 -6.12 -4.17 -16.85
CA ILE A 340 -6.47 -3.42 -15.64
C ILE A 340 -5.23 -2.71 -15.10
N LEU A 341 -5.33 -1.40 -14.94
CA LEU A 341 -4.44 -0.58 -14.13
C LEU A 341 -5.15 -0.26 -12.82
N GLU A 342 -4.51 -0.57 -11.71
CA GLU A 342 -4.96 -0.17 -10.38
C GLU A 342 -3.91 0.76 -9.78
N MET A 343 -4.32 1.94 -9.37
CA MET A 343 -3.44 2.94 -8.78
C MET A 343 -3.62 2.92 -7.27
N ASN A 344 -2.54 2.60 -6.55
CA ASN A 344 -2.55 2.48 -5.10
C ASN A 344 -2.99 3.76 -4.44
N TRP A 345 -3.45 3.63 -3.20
CA TRP A 345 -4.33 4.56 -2.56
C TRP A 345 -3.83 6.00 -2.52
N ILE A 346 -4.79 6.88 -2.74
CA ILE A 346 -4.65 8.32 -2.62
C ILE A 346 -5.59 8.77 -1.52
N GLY A 347 -5.05 9.48 -0.51
CA GLY A 347 -5.87 10.04 0.56
C GLY A 347 -6.79 11.14 0.04
N ASP A 348 -7.99 11.25 0.64
CA ASP A 348 -8.97 12.30 0.31
C ASP A 348 -8.46 13.72 0.59
N PHE A 349 -7.40 13.83 1.37
CA PHE A 349 -6.65 15.07 1.62
C PHE A 349 -5.72 15.47 0.46
N ASN A 350 -5.42 14.60 -0.50
CA ASN A 350 -4.57 14.88 -1.67
C ASN A 350 -5.41 15.16 -2.91
N ARG A 351 -6.10 16.30 -2.94
CA ARG A 351 -6.99 16.68 -4.05
C ARG A 351 -6.28 16.79 -5.40
N LYS A 352 -5.04 17.28 -5.41
CA LYS A 352 -4.25 17.42 -6.64
C LYS A 352 -4.08 16.08 -7.34
N MET A 353 -3.69 15.04 -6.60
CA MET A 353 -3.47 13.72 -7.18
C MET A 353 -4.78 13.05 -7.61
N ILE A 354 -5.86 13.25 -6.86
CA ILE A 354 -7.21 12.78 -7.24
C ILE A 354 -7.63 13.36 -8.61
N ILE A 355 -7.37 14.67 -8.83
CA ILE A 355 -7.67 15.31 -10.12
C ILE A 355 -6.86 14.68 -11.25
N VAL A 356 -5.56 14.49 -11.05
CA VAL A 356 -4.66 13.87 -12.06
C VAL A 356 -5.16 12.47 -12.43
N VAL A 357 -5.48 11.64 -11.44
CA VAL A 357 -5.95 10.27 -11.70
C VAL A 357 -7.28 10.25 -12.41
N LYS A 358 -8.22 11.13 -12.05
CA LYS A 358 -9.51 11.25 -12.76
C LYS A 358 -9.32 11.74 -14.20
N GLN A 359 -8.40 12.67 -14.43
CA GLN A 359 -8.09 13.15 -15.80
C GLN A 359 -7.59 12.02 -16.70
N VAL A 360 -6.79 11.09 -16.16
CA VAL A 360 -6.36 9.92 -16.93
C VAL A 360 -7.41 8.80 -16.96
N GLY A 361 -8.66 9.05 -16.54
CA GLY A 361 -9.78 8.11 -16.63
C GLY A 361 -9.80 7.05 -15.52
N GLY A 362 -9.17 7.32 -14.38
CA GLY A 362 -9.29 6.46 -13.20
C GLY A 362 -10.61 6.66 -12.46
N GLU A 363 -11.28 5.57 -12.12
CA GLU A 363 -12.48 5.54 -11.31
C GLU A 363 -12.19 4.92 -9.95
N ILE A 364 -12.93 5.30 -8.90
CA ILE A 364 -12.75 4.70 -7.58
C ILE A 364 -13.23 3.25 -7.62
N GLY A 365 -12.32 2.31 -7.39
CA GLY A 365 -12.64 0.90 -7.33
C GLY A 365 -12.72 0.37 -5.89
N LYS A 366 -11.88 0.88 -4.99
CA LYS A 366 -11.92 0.52 -3.56
C LYS A 366 -11.79 1.76 -2.69
N THR A 367 -12.51 1.76 -1.58
CA THR A 367 -12.39 2.78 -0.53
C THR A 367 -11.96 2.11 0.77
N HIS A 368 -10.89 2.64 1.37
CA HIS A 368 -10.49 2.28 2.73
C HIS A 368 -10.63 3.50 3.63
N HIS A 369 -10.93 3.27 4.90
CA HIS A 369 -10.97 4.29 5.93
C HIS A 369 -9.85 4.07 6.95
N THR A 370 -9.10 5.11 7.24
CA THR A 370 -8.28 5.16 8.46
C THR A 370 -9.11 5.84 9.52
N TYR A 371 -9.27 5.17 10.64
CA TYR A 371 -10.01 5.65 11.80
C TYR A 371 -9.05 6.14 12.88
N ARG A 372 -9.54 7.02 13.75
CA ARG A 372 -8.87 7.47 14.97
C ARG A 372 -9.81 7.31 16.16
N TYR A 373 -9.28 6.88 17.28
CA TYR A 373 -9.96 6.83 18.56
C TYR A 373 -9.19 7.68 19.56
N LEU A 374 -9.83 8.77 20.06
CA LEU A 374 -9.31 9.60 21.14
C LEU A 374 -9.61 8.94 22.48
N PHE A 375 -8.61 8.82 23.37
CA PHE A 375 -8.80 8.19 24.69
C PHE A 375 -9.60 9.08 25.62
N ASP A 376 -9.35 10.39 25.56
CA ASP A 376 -10.25 11.39 26.18
C ASP A 376 -11.41 11.68 25.23
N ARG A 377 -12.58 11.17 25.57
CA ARG A 377 -13.79 11.31 24.75
C ARG A 377 -14.42 12.71 24.83
N ALA A 378 -13.96 13.57 25.72
CA ALA A 378 -14.39 14.96 25.82
C ALA A 378 -13.62 15.89 24.85
N LYS A 379 -12.47 15.46 24.36
CA LYS A 379 -11.72 16.22 23.35
C LYS A 379 -12.47 16.26 22.01
N PRO A 380 -12.52 17.42 21.33
CA PRO A 380 -13.11 17.52 20.01
C PRO A 380 -12.31 16.64 19.02
N PHE A 381 -13.02 15.92 18.17
CA PHE A 381 -12.41 15.15 17.12
C PHE A 381 -12.32 15.97 15.83
N GLU A 382 -11.15 16.02 15.25
CA GLU A 382 -10.93 16.63 13.94
C GLU A 382 -10.40 15.59 12.94
N ARG A 383 -10.94 15.64 11.73
CA ARG A 383 -10.45 14.86 10.60
C ARG A 383 -9.12 15.40 10.11
N MET A 384 -8.33 14.55 9.45
CA MET A 384 -7.11 14.99 8.78
C MET A 384 -7.41 16.17 7.84
N PRO A 385 -6.69 17.31 7.96
CA PRO A 385 -6.94 18.49 7.13
C PRO A 385 -6.75 18.18 5.64
N ILE A 386 -7.66 18.69 4.81
CA ILE A 386 -7.56 18.62 3.35
C ILE A 386 -6.65 19.74 2.88
N LYS A 387 -5.49 19.40 2.32
CA LYS A 387 -4.49 20.34 1.79
C LYS A 387 -4.70 20.60 0.28
#